data_0c4c90cd41049e073b7df963ddfcd0f3
#
_entry.id   0c4c90cd41049e073b7df963ddfcd0f3
#
_cell.length_a   1.000
_cell.length_b   1.000
_cell.length_c   1.000
_cell.angle_alpha   90.00
_cell.angle_beta   90.00
_cell.angle_gamma   90.00
#
_symmetry.space_group_name_H-M   'P 1'
#
loop_
_entity.id
_entity.type
_entity.pdbx_description
1 polymer ?
#
loop_
_entity_poly.entity_id
_entity_poly.type
_entity_poly.pdbx_seq_one_letter_code
_entity_poly.pdbx_strand_id
1 'polypeptide(L)'
;IPKIRVKIKTKAVVLGIGCKKGTDAEKIEKHVTQVLEDYGIFPEAVKLAASIDLKKEEPGLCTYCEKYDIPFQTFSKEELEQAEGTFTGSEFVKQTTGVDNVCERSAMCAGGEKILVHKTAHEGVTVAVAVEKWSVDFE
;
A
#
# COMPACT_ATOMS: atom_id res chain seq x y z
N ILE A 1 -3.22 22.46 3.81
CA ILE A 1 -3.83 21.29 4.44
C ILE A 1 -3.01 20.91 5.66
N PRO A 2 -3.61 20.88 6.83
CA PRO A 2 -2.88 20.47 8.01
C PRO A 2 -2.49 19.01 7.87
N LYS A 3 -1.23 18.72 8.11
CA LYS A 3 -0.75 17.34 8.10
C LYS A 3 -1.22 16.62 9.34
N ILE A 4 -1.71 15.42 9.16
CA ILE A 4 -1.99 14.55 10.29
C ILE A 4 -0.66 14.02 10.77
N ARG A 5 -0.31 14.33 12.01
CA ARG A 5 0.92 13.81 12.60
C ARG A 5 0.62 12.48 13.25
N VAL A 6 1.26 11.44 12.75
CA VAL A 6 1.14 10.11 13.29
C VAL A 6 2.49 9.71 13.85
N LYS A 7 2.53 9.46 15.15
CA LYS A 7 3.73 9.03 15.83
C LYS A 7 3.75 7.51 15.86
N ILE A 8 4.65 6.91 15.06
CA ILE A 8 4.74 5.46 14.95
C ILE A 8 5.97 5.00 15.73
N LYS A 9 5.73 4.20 16.76
CA LYS A 9 6.78 3.78 17.70
C LYS A 9 7.69 2.68 17.19
N THR A 10 7.22 1.86 16.24
CA THR A 10 7.96 0.76 15.67
C THR A 10 7.60 0.63 14.19
N LYS A 11 8.20 -0.33 13.49
CA LYS A 11 7.79 -0.64 12.13
C LYS A 11 6.39 -1.23 12.16
N ALA A 12 5.40 -0.42 11.85
CA ALA A 12 4.00 -0.77 11.96
C ALA A 12 3.17 -0.34 10.76
N VAL A 13 3.78 0.27 9.77
CA VAL A 13 3.11 0.75 8.57
C VAL A 13 3.17 -0.32 7.49
N VAL A 14 2.01 -0.62 6.91
CA VAL A 14 1.88 -1.56 5.81
C VAL A 14 1.44 -0.78 4.57
N LEU A 15 2.19 -0.90 3.49
CA LEU A 15 1.83 -0.29 2.22
C LEU A 15 1.07 -1.29 1.36
N GLY A 16 -0.06 -0.87 0.82
CA GLY A 16 -0.71 -1.61 -0.25
C GLY A 16 -0.43 -0.88 -1.55
N ILE A 17 0.10 -1.56 -2.55
CA ILE A 17 0.51 -0.93 -3.81
C ILE A 17 -0.10 -1.66 -4.99
N GLY A 18 -0.71 -0.89 -5.90
CA GLY A 18 -1.13 -1.39 -7.20
C GLY A 18 -0.45 -0.57 -8.29
N CYS A 19 -0.18 -1.19 -9.41
CA CYS A 19 0.40 -0.47 -10.55
C CYS A 19 0.03 -1.16 -11.86
N LYS A 20 0.11 -0.40 -12.95
CA LYS A 20 -0.04 -0.95 -14.29
C LYS A 20 1.19 -1.77 -14.63
N LYS A 21 1.02 -2.79 -15.46
CA LYS A 21 2.12 -3.61 -15.96
C LYS A 21 3.17 -2.73 -16.63
N GLY A 22 4.44 -2.94 -16.26
CA GLY A 22 5.54 -2.19 -16.85
C GLY A 22 5.78 -0.82 -16.23
N THR A 23 5.14 -0.50 -15.11
CA THR A 23 5.37 0.77 -14.42
C THR A 23 6.79 0.82 -13.85
N ASP A 24 7.48 1.93 -14.08
CA ASP A 24 8.85 2.10 -13.59
C ASP A 24 8.90 2.19 -12.06
N ALA A 25 9.96 1.63 -11.48
CA ALA A 25 10.19 1.71 -10.04
C ALA A 25 10.24 3.15 -9.55
N GLU A 26 10.77 4.07 -10.36
CA GLU A 26 10.83 5.48 -10.02
C GLU A 26 9.46 6.12 -9.84
N LYS A 27 8.48 5.73 -10.64
CA LYS A 27 7.11 6.23 -10.51
C LYS A 27 6.47 5.72 -9.23
N ILE A 28 6.73 4.46 -8.89
CA ILE A 28 6.24 3.86 -7.65
C ILE A 28 6.85 4.58 -6.46
N GLU A 29 8.17 4.74 -6.47
CA GLU A 29 8.90 5.43 -5.41
C GLU A 29 8.39 6.86 -5.22
N LYS A 30 8.24 7.59 -6.31
CA LYS A 30 7.78 8.98 -6.26
C LYS A 30 6.42 9.10 -5.59
N HIS A 31 5.48 8.24 -5.99
CA HIS A 31 4.12 8.31 -5.43
C HIS A 31 4.09 7.88 -3.97
N VAL A 32 4.78 6.79 -3.61
CA VAL A 32 4.86 6.34 -2.23
C VAL A 32 5.50 7.40 -1.35
N THR A 33 6.62 7.97 -1.79
CA THR A 33 7.31 9.02 -1.04
C THR A 33 6.40 10.22 -0.82
N GLN A 34 5.67 10.64 -1.84
CA GLN A 34 4.74 11.77 -1.74
C GLN A 34 3.64 11.49 -0.73
N VAL A 35 3.06 10.29 -0.76
CA VAL A 35 2.01 9.90 0.19
C VAL A 35 2.53 9.91 1.62
N LEU A 36 3.69 9.32 1.84
CA LEU A 36 4.29 9.28 3.18
C LEU A 36 4.60 10.68 3.70
N GLU A 37 5.15 11.56 2.86
CA GLU A 37 5.44 12.93 3.23
C GLU A 37 4.18 13.72 3.56
N ASP A 38 3.14 13.56 2.75
CA ASP A 38 1.87 14.28 2.95
C ASP A 38 1.22 13.95 4.29
N TYR A 39 1.47 12.76 4.82
CA TYR A 39 0.89 12.31 6.07
C TYR A 39 1.91 12.28 7.23
N GLY A 40 3.13 12.76 6.99
CA GLY A 40 4.15 12.84 8.03
C GLY A 40 4.66 11.49 8.50
N ILE A 41 4.62 10.47 7.64
CA ILE A 41 5.07 9.12 7.96
C ILE A 41 6.52 8.96 7.52
N PHE A 42 7.38 8.49 8.42
CA PHE A 42 8.76 8.21 8.09
C PHE A 42 8.89 6.91 7.30
N PRO A 43 9.72 6.89 6.25
CA PRO A 43 9.93 5.65 5.47
C PRO A 43 10.40 4.47 6.33
N GLU A 44 11.15 4.74 7.39
CA GLU A 44 11.65 3.71 8.30
C GLU A 44 10.55 2.99 9.07
N ALA A 45 9.36 3.58 9.14
CA ALA A 45 8.22 2.96 9.80
C ALA A 45 7.55 1.88 8.94
N VAL A 46 7.89 1.81 7.66
CA VAL A 46 7.29 0.82 6.74
C VAL A 46 7.84 -0.57 7.04
N LYS A 47 6.94 -1.46 7.43
CA LYS A 47 7.27 -2.84 7.77
C LYS A 47 7.17 -3.77 6.56
N LEU A 48 6.22 -3.52 5.68
CA LEU A 48 5.82 -4.48 4.65
C LEU A 48 5.12 -3.76 3.52
N ALA A 49 5.36 -4.21 2.29
CA ALA A 49 4.60 -3.78 1.12
C ALA A 49 3.82 -4.98 0.59
N ALA A 50 2.61 -4.75 0.15
CA ALA A 50 1.70 -5.82 -0.29
C ALA A 50 1.01 -5.47 -1.60
N SER A 51 0.65 -6.50 -2.36
CA SER A 51 -0.11 -6.37 -3.59
C SER A 51 -0.82 -7.69 -3.91
N ILE A 52 -1.42 -7.78 -5.06
CA ILE A 52 -2.06 -9.01 -5.54
C ILE A 52 -1.00 -9.93 -6.17
N ASP A 53 -1.23 -11.25 -6.14
CA ASP A 53 -0.31 -12.24 -6.71
C ASP A 53 0.05 -11.97 -8.18
N LEU A 54 -0.86 -11.37 -8.94
CA LEU A 54 -0.62 -10.98 -10.31
C LEU A 54 0.61 -10.05 -10.45
N LYS A 55 0.98 -9.34 -9.39
CA LYS A 55 2.10 -8.41 -9.34
C LYS A 55 3.34 -8.96 -8.66
N LYS A 56 3.34 -10.24 -8.32
CA LYS A 56 4.44 -10.88 -7.59
C LYS A 56 5.80 -10.70 -8.26
N GLU A 57 5.83 -10.76 -9.57
CA GLU A 57 7.06 -10.62 -10.36
C GLU A 57 7.13 -9.29 -11.12
N GLU A 58 6.30 -8.32 -10.76
CA GLU A 58 6.33 -7.02 -11.41
C GLU A 58 7.67 -6.32 -11.14
N PRO A 59 8.50 -6.07 -12.16
CA PRO A 59 9.87 -5.59 -11.95
C PRO A 59 9.96 -4.28 -11.16
N GLY A 60 9.07 -3.33 -11.46
CA GLY A 60 9.07 -2.05 -10.76
C GLY A 60 8.82 -2.16 -9.28
N LEU A 61 7.85 -3.01 -8.89
CA LEU A 61 7.55 -3.24 -7.47
C LEU A 61 8.70 -3.95 -6.77
N CYS A 62 9.25 -4.98 -7.40
CA CYS A 62 10.37 -5.72 -6.82
C CYS A 62 11.59 -4.82 -6.63
N THR A 63 11.91 -4.00 -7.63
CA THR A 63 13.03 -3.07 -7.57
C THR A 63 12.84 -2.03 -6.46
N TYR A 64 11.62 -1.47 -6.35
CA TYR A 64 11.32 -0.51 -5.29
C TYR A 64 11.52 -1.13 -3.91
N CYS A 65 10.98 -2.31 -3.70
CA CYS A 65 11.07 -2.99 -2.39
C CYS A 65 12.51 -3.36 -2.05
N GLU A 66 13.29 -3.82 -3.02
CA GLU A 66 14.70 -4.12 -2.82
C GLU A 66 15.51 -2.88 -2.44
N LYS A 67 15.24 -1.76 -3.12
CA LYS A 67 15.95 -0.50 -2.86
C LYS A 67 15.79 -0.03 -1.41
N TYR A 68 14.61 -0.21 -0.85
CA TYR A 68 14.31 0.24 0.51
C TYR A 68 14.35 -0.89 1.55
N ASP A 69 14.76 -2.08 1.13
CA ASP A 69 14.82 -3.25 2.00
C ASP A 69 13.48 -3.52 2.70
N ILE A 70 12.41 -3.45 1.93
CA ILE A 70 11.05 -3.67 2.40
C ILE A 70 10.61 -5.06 1.94
N PRO A 71 10.19 -5.96 2.84
CA PRO A 71 9.60 -7.23 2.44
C PRO A 71 8.37 -7.01 1.57
N PHE A 72 8.25 -7.78 0.49
CA PHE A 72 7.12 -7.69 -0.43
C PHE A 72 6.31 -8.99 -0.35
N GLN A 73 5.03 -8.85 -0.01
CA GLN A 73 4.12 -9.98 0.14
C GLN A 73 2.95 -9.81 -0.81
N THR A 74 2.52 -10.90 -1.45
CA THR A 74 1.36 -10.86 -2.33
C THR A 74 0.27 -11.81 -1.83
N PHE A 75 -0.96 -11.50 -2.25
CA PHE A 75 -2.15 -12.25 -1.83
C PHE A 75 -2.97 -12.63 -3.05
N SER A 76 -3.67 -13.75 -2.96
CA SER A 76 -4.54 -14.21 -4.03
C SER A 76 -5.77 -13.29 -4.11
N LYS A 77 -6.43 -13.34 -5.27
CA LYS A 77 -7.70 -12.67 -5.49
C LYS A 77 -8.71 -13.02 -4.39
N GLU A 78 -8.79 -14.29 -4.05
CA GLU A 78 -9.73 -14.79 -3.04
C GLU A 78 -9.42 -14.25 -1.66
N GLU A 79 -8.14 -14.18 -1.30
CA GLU A 79 -7.72 -13.59 -0.04
C GLU A 79 -8.08 -12.11 0.04
N LEU A 80 -7.87 -11.37 -1.05
CA LEU A 80 -8.19 -9.95 -1.09
C LEU A 80 -9.70 -9.70 -1.00
N GLU A 81 -10.51 -10.54 -1.61
CA GLU A 81 -11.97 -10.44 -1.52
C GLU A 81 -12.49 -10.63 -0.10
N GLN A 82 -11.75 -11.39 0.73
CA GLN A 82 -12.11 -11.64 2.11
C GLN A 82 -11.63 -10.57 3.08
N ALA A 83 -10.85 -9.59 2.61
CA ALA A 83 -10.38 -8.51 3.47
C ALA A 83 -11.56 -7.73 4.05
N GLU A 84 -11.52 -7.49 5.36
CA GLU A 84 -12.56 -6.74 6.05
C GLU A 84 -12.30 -5.24 6.00
N GLY A 85 -13.38 -4.46 5.88
CA GLY A 85 -13.31 -3.01 5.88
C GLY A 85 -14.13 -2.40 4.76
N THR A 86 -14.18 -1.07 4.74
CA THR A 86 -14.83 -0.31 3.69
C THR A 86 -13.76 0.16 2.70
N PHE A 87 -13.88 -0.25 1.46
CA PHE A 87 -12.88 0.02 0.45
C PHE A 87 -13.42 0.89 -0.68
N THR A 88 -12.54 1.70 -1.26
CA THR A 88 -12.87 2.51 -2.43
C THR A 88 -13.00 1.61 -3.64
N GLY A 89 -14.19 1.57 -4.25
CA GLY A 89 -14.43 0.72 -5.42
C GLY A 89 -13.77 1.22 -6.69
N SER A 90 -13.40 0.31 -7.57
CA SER A 90 -12.84 0.62 -8.90
C SER A 90 -13.20 -0.49 -9.89
N GLU A 91 -14.09 -0.18 -10.82
CA GLU A 91 -14.48 -1.13 -11.86
C GLU A 91 -13.31 -1.50 -12.78
N PHE A 92 -12.47 -0.54 -13.09
CA PHE A 92 -11.29 -0.81 -13.94
C PHE A 92 -10.36 -1.83 -13.28
N VAL A 93 -10.06 -1.64 -12.01
CA VAL A 93 -9.17 -2.55 -11.26
C VAL A 93 -9.81 -3.93 -11.16
N LYS A 94 -11.12 -3.99 -10.91
CA LYS A 94 -11.87 -5.23 -10.83
C LYS A 94 -11.83 -6.02 -12.14
N GLN A 95 -11.97 -5.33 -13.27
CA GLN A 95 -11.91 -5.97 -14.59
C GLN A 95 -10.52 -6.52 -14.90
N THR A 96 -9.47 -5.83 -14.46
CA THR A 96 -8.09 -6.22 -14.75
C THR A 96 -7.58 -7.33 -13.82
N THR A 97 -7.87 -7.22 -12.53
CA THR A 97 -7.34 -8.13 -11.51
C THR A 97 -8.37 -9.12 -10.98
N GLY A 98 -9.65 -8.90 -11.25
CA GLY A 98 -10.76 -9.68 -10.71
C GLY A 98 -11.19 -9.22 -9.31
N VAL A 99 -10.54 -8.22 -8.75
CA VAL A 99 -10.83 -7.67 -7.42
C VAL A 99 -10.74 -6.16 -7.51
N ASP A 100 -11.67 -5.45 -6.87
CA ASP A 100 -11.55 -4.00 -6.78
C ASP A 100 -10.61 -3.62 -5.63
N ASN A 101 -10.01 -2.45 -5.74
CA ASN A 101 -9.17 -1.84 -4.71
C ASN A 101 -8.07 -2.76 -4.12
N VAL A 102 -7.18 -3.18 -5.00
CA VAL A 102 -6.06 -4.05 -4.61
C VAL A 102 -5.22 -3.41 -3.49
N CYS A 103 -4.93 -2.12 -3.56
CA CYS A 103 -4.01 -1.48 -2.61
C CYS A 103 -4.56 -1.48 -1.17
N GLU A 104 -5.83 -1.09 -0.97
CA GLU A 104 -6.40 -1.10 0.38
C GLU A 104 -6.58 -2.52 0.91
N ARG A 105 -7.08 -3.42 0.07
CA ARG A 105 -7.30 -4.81 0.49
C ARG A 105 -6.00 -5.53 0.82
N SER A 106 -4.95 -5.34 0.02
CA SER A 106 -3.67 -5.99 0.29
C SER A 106 -3.01 -5.46 1.56
N ALA A 107 -3.12 -4.16 1.84
CA ALA A 107 -2.61 -3.59 3.09
C ALA A 107 -3.30 -4.22 4.30
N MET A 108 -4.60 -4.43 4.23
CA MET A 108 -5.34 -5.05 5.33
C MET A 108 -5.01 -6.54 5.47
N CYS A 109 -4.87 -7.26 4.37
CA CYS A 109 -4.48 -8.68 4.40
C CYS A 109 -3.08 -8.86 4.99
N ALA A 110 -2.19 -7.91 4.76
CA ALA A 110 -0.81 -7.99 5.23
C ALA A 110 -0.63 -7.65 6.71
N GLY A 111 -1.72 -7.46 7.44
CA GLY A 111 -1.67 -7.24 8.87
C GLY A 111 -2.14 -5.85 9.32
N GLY A 112 -2.56 -5.00 8.39
CA GLY A 112 -3.14 -3.72 8.74
C GLY A 112 -4.43 -3.91 9.51
N GLU A 113 -4.64 -3.12 10.53
CA GLU A 113 -5.90 -3.13 11.28
C GLU A 113 -6.72 -1.90 11.01
N LYS A 114 -6.09 -0.82 10.57
CA LYS A 114 -6.76 0.41 10.24
C LYS A 114 -6.11 1.03 9.02
N ILE A 115 -6.93 1.47 8.07
CA ILE A 115 -6.44 2.23 6.92
C ILE A 115 -6.22 3.67 7.35
N LEU A 116 -4.96 4.11 7.30
CA LEU A 116 -4.58 5.48 7.63
C LEU A 116 -4.73 6.38 6.42
N VAL A 117 -4.35 5.89 5.25
CA VAL A 117 -4.48 6.61 3.98
C VAL A 117 -5.22 5.71 3.00
N HIS A 118 -6.43 6.15 2.62
CA HIS A 118 -7.21 5.45 1.60
C HIS A 118 -6.55 5.61 0.24
N LYS A 119 -6.95 4.78 -0.71
CA LYS A 119 -6.34 4.73 -2.04
C LYS A 119 -6.09 6.10 -2.64
N THR A 120 -4.85 6.36 -3.00
CA THR A 120 -4.44 7.50 -3.81
C THR A 120 -3.84 6.99 -5.10
N ALA A 121 -4.13 7.65 -6.21
CA ALA A 121 -3.67 7.21 -7.52
C ALA A 121 -2.91 8.33 -8.23
N HIS A 122 -1.81 7.98 -8.87
CA HIS A 122 -1.03 8.92 -9.66
C HIS A 122 -0.18 8.17 -10.69
N GLU A 123 -0.31 8.55 -11.95
CA GLU A 123 0.46 7.98 -13.07
C GLU A 123 0.45 6.44 -13.13
N GLY A 124 -0.70 5.83 -12.89
CA GLY A 124 -0.85 4.39 -12.95
C GLY A 124 -0.41 3.63 -11.70
N VAL A 125 -0.06 4.34 -10.65
CA VAL A 125 0.29 3.75 -9.35
C VAL A 125 -0.77 4.08 -8.33
N THR A 126 -1.23 3.08 -7.59
CA THR A 126 -2.16 3.29 -6.47
C THR A 126 -1.47 2.87 -5.18
N VAL A 127 -1.66 3.66 -4.14
CA VAL A 127 -1.07 3.40 -2.82
C VAL A 127 -2.13 3.59 -1.74
N ALA A 128 -2.14 2.69 -0.78
CA ALA A 128 -2.89 2.84 0.46
C ALA A 128 -1.95 2.53 1.61
N VAL A 129 -2.20 3.13 2.75
CA VAL A 129 -1.38 2.94 3.94
C VAL A 129 -2.28 2.43 5.07
N ALA A 130 -1.90 1.31 5.65
CA ALA A 130 -2.56 0.79 6.83
C ALA A 130 -1.56 0.71 7.98
N VAL A 131 -2.06 0.64 9.19
CA VAL A 131 -1.21 0.56 10.38
C VAL A 131 -1.70 -0.56 11.29
N GLU A 132 -0.77 -1.13 12.04
CA GLU A 132 -1.08 -2.09 13.09
C GLU A 132 -1.62 -1.34 14.31
N LYS A 133 -2.55 -1.93 15.00
CA LYS A 133 -3.36 -1.30 16.04
C LYS A 133 -2.57 -0.62 17.17
N TRP A 134 -1.55 -1.27 17.67
CA TRP A 134 -0.89 -0.85 18.91
C TRP A 134 0.33 0.04 18.72
N SER A 135 0.61 0.46 17.49
CA SER A 135 1.86 1.12 17.15
C SER A 135 1.70 2.58 16.77
N VAL A 136 0.50 3.14 16.89
CA VAL A 136 0.20 4.50 16.43
C VAL A 136 -0.29 5.37 17.57
N ASP A 137 0.40 6.51 17.79
CA ASP A 137 -0.07 7.58 18.65
C ASP A 137 -0.43 8.77 17.76
N PHE A 138 -1.58 9.34 17.97
CA PHE A 138 -2.02 10.55 17.28
C PHE A 138 -1.72 11.77 18.16
N GLU A 139 -1.06 12.77 17.57
CA GLU A 139 -0.77 14.03 18.24
C GLU A 139 -1.81 15.09 17.88
#